data_8c5892b81d4d186fe57dd502ff557489
#
_entry.id   8c5892b81d4d186fe57dd502ff557489
#
_cell.length_a   1.000
_cell.length_b   1.000
_cell.length_c   1.000
_cell.angle_alpha   90.00
_cell.angle_beta   90.00
_cell.angle_gamma   90.00
#
_symmetry.space_group_name_H-M   'P 1'
#
loop_
_entity.id
_entity.type
_entity.pdbx_description
1 polymer ?
#
loop_
_entity_poly.entity_id
_entity_poly.type
_entity_poly.pdbx_seq_one_letter_code
_entity_poly.pdbx_strand_id
1 'polypeptide(L)' 'MSEETEKLEIKISYLESQCDELNNALIDAAKTIAVFEKRIEALERKVEDLIEVSGEARPNRKPPHY' A
#
# COMPACT_ATOMS: atom_id res chain seq x y z
N MET A 1 -29.48 30.19 -19.99
CA MET A 1 -28.71 29.90 -18.82
C MET A 1 -27.85 31.06 -18.45
N SER A 2 -27.66 31.23 -17.19
CA SER A 2 -26.85 32.34 -16.73
C SER A 2 -25.38 32.01 -16.81
N GLU A 3 -24.57 33.02 -16.80
CA GLU A 3 -23.13 32.83 -16.73
C GLU A 3 -22.73 32.13 -15.45
N GLU A 4 -23.44 32.43 -14.38
CA GLU A 4 -23.15 31.82 -13.10
C GLU A 4 -23.38 30.32 -13.16
N THR A 5 -24.47 29.92 -13.81
CA THR A 5 -24.72 28.48 -13.95
C THR A 5 -23.64 27.82 -14.76
N GLU A 6 -23.19 28.45 -15.83
CA GLU A 6 -22.13 27.90 -16.64
C GLU A 6 -20.83 27.76 -15.87
N LYS A 7 -20.52 28.82 -15.09
CA LYS A 7 -19.31 28.76 -14.27
C LYS A 7 -19.37 27.63 -13.26
N LEU A 8 -20.53 27.43 -12.66
CA LEU A 8 -20.69 26.34 -11.71
C LEU A 8 -20.54 24.98 -12.38
N GLU A 9 -21.08 24.85 -13.57
CA GLU A 9 -20.97 23.62 -14.30
C GLU A 9 -19.52 23.29 -14.60
N ILE A 10 -18.76 24.30 -14.98
CA ILE A 10 -17.35 24.11 -15.27
C ILE A 10 -16.62 23.68 -14.01
N LYS A 11 -16.91 24.32 -12.90
CA LYS A 11 -16.26 23.94 -11.64
C LYS A 11 -16.63 22.53 -11.23
N ILE A 12 -17.87 22.15 -11.41
CA ILE A 12 -18.30 20.81 -11.07
C ILE A 12 -17.57 19.80 -11.93
N SER A 13 -17.46 20.06 -13.22
CA SER A 13 -16.74 19.15 -14.10
C SER A 13 -15.29 19.03 -13.70
N TYR A 14 -14.68 20.14 -13.33
CA TYR A 14 -13.29 20.12 -12.89
C TYR A 14 -13.13 19.30 -11.61
N LEU A 15 -14.03 19.51 -10.67
CA LEU A 15 -13.97 18.76 -9.42
C LEU A 15 -14.21 17.27 -9.63
N GLU A 16 -15.14 16.94 -10.51
CA GLU A 16 -15.38 15.54 -10.82
C GLU A 16 -14.14 14.90 -11.42
N SER A 17 -13.48 15.62 -12.29
CA SER A 17 -12.26 15.13 -12.89
C SER A 17 -11.18 14.90 -11.84
N GLN A 18 -11.09 15.83 -10.89
CA GLN A 18 -10.12 15.69 -9.80
C GLN A 18 -10.46 14.51 -8.91
N CYS A 19 -11.74 14.30 -8.65
CA CYS A 19 -12.14 13.16 -7.85
C CYS A 19 -11.76 11.85 -8.54
N ASP A 20 -11.94 11.79 -9.85
CA ASP A 20 -11.57 10.60 -10.59
C ASP A 20 -10.07 10.36 -10.50
N GLU A 21 -9.29 11.42 -10.64
CA GLU A 21 -7.83 11.29 -10.56
C GLU A 21 -7.41 10.81 -9.17
N LEU A 22 -8.01 11.39 -8.14
CA LEU A 22 -7.69 10.99 -6.79
C LEU A 22 -8.09 9.53 -6.54
N ASN A 23 -9.24 9.15 -7.04
CA ASN A 23 -9.69 7.78 -6.89
C ASN A 23 -8.73 6.81 -7.55
N ASN A 24 -8.29 7.15 -8.76
CA ASN A 24 -7.32 6.31 -9.45
C ASN A 24 -6.01 6.24 -8.70
N ALA A 25 -5.58 7.35 -8.13
CA ALA A 25 -4.35 7.36 -7.35
C ALA A 25 -4.48 6.46 -6.12
N LEU A 26 -5.64 6.50 -5.48
CA LEU A 26 -5.88 5.64 -4.33
C LEU A 26 -5.86 4.16 -4.71
N ILE A 27 -6.46 3.84 -5.84
CA ILE A 27 -6.46 2.46 -6.31
C ILE A 27 -5.03 2.01 -6.58
N ASP A 28 -4.25 2.85 -7.23
CA ASP A 28 -2.85 2.51 -7.51
C ASP A 28 -2.07 2.34 -6.21
N ALA A 29 -2.31 3.24 -5.24
CA ALA A 29 -1.61 3.14 -3.97
C ALA A 29 -1.97 1.84 -3.26
N ALA A 30 -3.24 1.46 -3.32
CA ALA A 30 -3.66 0.22 -2.68
C ALA A 30 -2.98 -0.99 -3.31
N LYS A 31 -2.84 -0.97 -4.64
CA LYS A 31 -2.15 -2.05 -5.33
C LYS A 31 -0.68 -2.11 -4.93
N THR A 32 -0.05 -0.96 -4.82
CA THR A 32 1.34 -0.90 -4.41
C THR A 32 1.52 -1.44 -3.00
N ILE A 33 0.62 -1.06 -2.11
CA ILE A 33 0.66 -1.54 -0.75
C ILE A 33 0.52 -3.06 -0.71
N ALA A 34 -0.39 -3.59 -1.51
CA ALA A 34 -0.59 -5.04 -1.55
C ALA A 34 0.67 -5.76 -2.01
N VAL A 35 1.35 -5.19 -3.00
CA VAL A 35 2.61 -5.77 -3.47
C VAL A 35 3.66 -5.73 -2.37
N PHE A 36 3.76 -4.59 -1.69
CA PHE A 36 4.73 -4.46 -0.61
C PHE A 36 4.43 -5.43 0.52
N GLU A 37 3.16 -5.61 0.84
CA GLU A 37 2.81 -6.54 1.90
C GLU A 37 3.26 -7.96 1.56
N LYS A 38 3.09 -8.35 0.31
CA LYS A 38 3.53 -9.68 -0.09
C LYS A 38 5.04 -9.81 -0.03
N ARG A 39 5.75 -8.75 -0.40
CA ARG A 39 7.20 -8.76 -0.33
C ARG A 39 7.68 -8.86 1.12
N ILE A 40 7.01 -8.14 1.99
CA ILE A 40 7.36 -8.17 3.40
C ILE A 40 7.13 -9.57 3.94
N GLU A 41 6.02 -10.20 3.59
CA GLU A 41 5.76 -11.56 4.03
C GLU A 41 6.83 -12.52 3.54
N ALA A 42 7.23 -12.36 2.28
CA ALA A 42 8.26 -13.23 1.72
C ALA A 42 9.59 -13.00 2.42
N LEU A 43 9.91 -11.75 2.71
CA LEU A 43 11.14 -11.44 3.42
C LEU A 43 11.10 -11.98 4.84
N GLU A 44 9.97 -11.87 5.49
CA GLU A 44 9.83 -12.40 6.84
C GLU A 44 10.07 -13.91 6.86
N ARG A 45 9.54 -14.61 5.86
CA ARG A 45 9.77 -16.04 5.78
C ARG A 45 11.23 -16.35 5.58
N LYS A 46 11.90 -15.57 4.73
CA LYS A 46 13.32 -15.79 4.51
C LYS A 46 14.12 -15.53 5.76
N VAL A 47 13.75 -14.48 6.49
CA VAL A 47 14.44 -14.20 7.73
C VAL A 47 14.21 -15.33 8.73
N GLU A 48 13.00 -15.83 8.80
CA GLU A 48 12.70 -16.93 9.69
C GLU A 48 13.51 -18.17 9.32
N ASP A 49 13.61 -18.44 8.02
CA ASP A 49 14.39 -19.58 7.56
C ASP A 49 15.86 -19.42 7.95
N LEU A 50 16.39 -18.22 7.76
CA LEU A 50 17.78 -17.97 8.12
C LEU A 50 17.98 -18.08 9.62
N ILE A 51 17.03 -17.62 10.40
CA ILE A 51 17.12 -17.71 11.84
C ILE A 51 17.09 -19.17 12.28
N GLU A 52 16.24 -19.98 11.66
CA GLU A 52 16.20 -21.39 11.98
C GLU A 52 17.53 -22.05 11.72
N VAL A 53 18.11 -21.77 10.56
CA VAL A 53 19.39 -22.34 10.22
C VAL A 53 20.46 -21.87 11.20
N SER A 54 20.46 -20.58 11.50
CA SER A 54 21.40 -20.03 12.46
C SER A 54 21.11 -20.51 13.87
N GLY A 55 19.83 -20.69 14.18
CA GLY A 55 19.43 -21.12 15.49
C GLY A 55 19.97 -22.47 15.87
N GLU A 56 20.10 -23.33 14.87
CA GLU A 56 20.70 -24.62 15.13
C GLU A 56 22.15 -24.47 15.57
N ALA A 57 22.81 -23.47 15.03
CA ALA A 57 24.19 -23.20 15.42
C ALA A 57 24.29 -22.49 16.75
N ARG A 58 23.17 -21.95 17.22
CA ARG A 58 23.14 -21.23 18.48
C ARG A 58 22.09 -21.85 19.39
N PRO A 59 22.41 -22.92 20.00
CA PRO A 59 21.40 -23.69 20.72
C PRO A 59 20.77 -22.94 21.89
N ASN A 60 21.49 -22.08 22.53
CA ASN A 60 20.92 -21.38 23.69
C ASN A 60 20.05 -20.24 23.28
N ARG A 61 19.88 -20.03 22.02
CA ARG A 61 19.11 -18.92 21.56
C ARG A 61 17.64 -19.26 21.53
N LYS A 62 16.85 -18.43 22.04
CA LYS A 62 15.43 -18.66 22.04
C LYS A 62 14.75 -17.70 21.11
N PRO A 63 13.70 -18.12 20.46
CA PRO A 63 12.91 -17.19 19.67
C PRO A 63 12.30 -16.19 20.61
N PRO A 64 12.43 -15.05 20.32
CA PRO A 64 11.83 -14.01 21.13
C PRO A 64 10.35 -14.03 21.02
N HIS A 65 9.95 -14.12 20.89
CA HIS A 65 8.83 -14.16 20.49
C HIS A 65 8.17 -14.74 20.40
N TYR A 66 8.11 -14.68 20.21
CA TYR A 66 7.50 -15.02 19.93
C TYR A 66 6.90 -15.05 20.34
#